data_aa04eec3767cfe2043ec06d50bb84e88
#
_entry.id   aa04eec3767cfe2043ec06d50bb84e88
#
_cell.length_a   1.000
_cell.length_b   1.000
_cell.length_c   1.000
_cell.angle_alpha   90.00
_cell.angle_beta   90.00
_cell.angle_gamma   90.00
#
_symmetry.space_group_name_H-M   'P 1'
#
loop_
_entity.id
_entity.type
_entity.pdbx_description
1 polymer ?
#
loop_
_entity_poly.entity_id
_entity_poly.type
_entity_poly.pdbx_seq_one_letter_code
_entity_poly.pdbx_strand_id
1 'polypeptide(L)'
;MPLSLGIASGAGFLKNPAEPAALGYRVNYITNPSFEVDTAGWSAVAGATLSRTTGEFNTGSASLSVTNVSGSAAQFGIIDGTMIPLVAGEGTYYISASVKLANGNNSANYFLRVLQYAEQNSSSTVAAANVGTTNLSYTGSWVRLGGSFTKNTGANFVIIRVATGSATAGEIFYVDSVMLEKSSTLGTYFDGGSNGFWSGSANASFSGATPY
;
A
#
# COMPACT_ATOMS: atom_id res chain seq x y z
N MET A 1 23.68 36.25 -3.41
CA MET A 1 22.24 36.39 -3.70
C MET A 1 21.61 35.02 -3.48
N PRO A 2 20.71 34.85 -2.54
CA PRO A 2 20.03 33.59 -2.39
C PRO A 2 18.97 33.42 -3.48
N LEU A 3 19.03 32.34 -4.24
CA LEU A 3 17.99 31.94 -5.18
C LEU A 3 16.73 31.59 -4.36
N SER A 4 15.74 32.44 -4.44
CA SER A 4 14.39 32.13 -4.02
C SER A 4 13.80 31.11 -4.99
N LEU A 5 13.71 29.87 -4.59
CA LEU A 5 12.97 28.85 -5.30
C LEU A 5 11.47 29.13 -5.08
N GLY A 6 10.87 29.85 -6.04
CA GLY A 6 9.43 30.08 -6.03
C GLY A 6 8.69 28.77 -6.13
N ILE A 7 7.95 28.40 -5.09
CA ILE A 7 6.97 27.32 -5.13
C ILE A 7 5.86 27.80 -6.05
N ALA A 8 5.87 27.36 -7.30
CA ALA A 8 4.76 27.58 -8.21
C ALA A 8 3.56 26.74 -7.72
N SER A 9 2.61 27.42 -7.08
CA SER A 9 1.27 26.90 -6.83
C SER A 9 0.52 26.83 -8.15
N GLY A 10 0.67 25.75 -8.90
CA GLY A 10 0.00 25.54 -10.17
C GLY A 10 -0.36 24.08 -10.34
N ALA A 11 -1.64 23.80 -10.52
CA ALA A 11 -2.20 22.48 -10.82
C ALA A 11 -1.56 21.86 -12.07
N GLY A 12 -0.45 21.16 -11.90
CA GLY A 12 0.31 20.54 -12.98
C GLY A 12 1.45 19.66 -12.53
N PHE A 13 1.76 19.68 -11.24
CA PHE A 13 2.87 18.92 -10.70
C PHE A 13 2.46 17.43 -10.54
N LEU A 14 3.22 16.57 -11.20
CA LEU A 14 3.27 15.12 -10.95
C LEU A 14 2.15 14.27 -11.58
N LYS A 15 2.01 14.34 -12.89
CA LYS A 15 1.37 13.27 -13.67
C LYS A 15 2.26 12.02 -13.80
N ASN A 16 3.54 12.13 -13.46
CA ASN A 16 4.51 11.04 -13.56
C ASN A 16 5.20 10.84 -12.20
N PRO A 17 5.07 9.65 -11.57
CA PRO A 17 5.72 9.34 -10.30
C PRO A 17 7.26 9.40 -10.35
N ALA A 18 7.87 9.48 -11.53
CA ALA A 18 9.30 9.64 -11.68
C ALA A 18 9.82 11.05 -11.33
N GLU A 19 8.96 12.08 -11.36
CA GLU A 19 9.39 13.46 -11.15
C GLU A 19 9.80 13.78 -9.70
N PRO A 20 9.08 13.37 -8.64
CA PRO A 20 9.53 13.59 -7.27
C PRO A 20 10.82 12.84 -6.95
N ALA A 21 10.96 11.60 -7.44
CA ALA A 21 12.17 10.81 -7.25
C ALA A 21 13.38 11.45 -7.95
N ALA A 22 13.20 12.10 -9.12
CA ALA A 22 14.24 12.84 -9.82
C ALA A 22 14.70 14.08 -9.04
N LEU A 23 13.83 14.64 -8.19
CA LEU A 23 14.15 15.76 -7.30
C LEU A 23 14.71 15.31 -5.93
N GLY A 24 14.94 14.00 -5.76
CA GLY A 24 15.47 13.43 -4.52
C GLY A 24 14.42 13.22 -3.43
N TYR A 25 13.14 13.43 -3.69
CA TYR A 25 12.07 13.12 -2.73
C TYR A 25 11.83 11.62 -2.63
N ARG A 26 11.44 11.17 -1.45
CA ARG A 26 10.82 9.86 -1.25
C ARG A 26 9.42 9.89 -1.86
N VAL A 27 8.98 8.78 -2.45
CA VAL A 27 7.65 8.69 -3.06
C VAL A 27 6.93 7.45 -2.56
N ASN A 28 5.76 7.63 -1.94
CA ASN A 28 4.81 6.55 -1.73
C ASN A 28 3.89 6.47 -2.96
N TYR A 29 4.03 5.38 -3.71
CA TYR A 29 3.28 5.14 -4.94
C TYR A 29 1.84 4.67 -4.71
N ILE A 30 1.44 4.46 -3.46
CA ILE A 30 0.07 4.09 -3.10
C ILE A 30 -0.81 5.34 -3.08
N THR A 31 -1.93 5.28 -3.77
CA THR A 31 -3.02 6.24 -3.61
C THR A 31 -3.95 5.75 -2.48
N ASN A 32 -4.55 6.66 -1.74
CA ASN A 32 -5.40 6.35 -0.58
C ASN A 32 -4.75 5.34 0.41
N PRO A 33 -3.53 5.63 0.92
CA PRO A 33 -2.74 4.68 1.68
C PRO A 33 -3.19 4.50 3.13
N SER A 34 -4.01 5.42 3.66
CA SER A 34 -4.44 5.49 5.06
C SER A 34 -5.96 5.51 5.23
N PHE A 35 -6.74 5.44 4.15
CA PHE A 35 -8.21 5.33 4.16
C PHE A 35 -8.93 6.46 4.91
N GLU A 36 -8.34 7.66 4.99
CA GLU A 36 -8.87 8.77 5.80
C GLU A 36 -10.21 9.31 5.30
N VAL A 37 -10.53 9.14 4.03
CA VAL A 37 -11.77 9.64 3.42
C VAL A 37 -12.70 8.50 3.03
N ASP A 38 -12.21 7.52 2.29
CA ASP A 38 -12.99 6.42 1.72
C ASP A 38 -12.12 5.18 1.47
N THR A 39 -12.63 4.21 0.72
CA THR A 39 -11.92 3.01 0.29
C THR A 39 -11.60 3.01 -1.20
N ALA A 40 -11.68 4.17 -1.86
CA ALA A 40 -11.44 4.30 -3.29
C ALA A 40 -10.05 3.77 -3.68
N GLY A 41 -9.99 3.10 -4.83
CA GLY A 41 -8.78 2.46 -5.32
C GLY A 41 -8.51 1.06 -4.75
N TRP A 42 -9.26 0.62 -3.73
CA TRP A 42 -9.09 -0.70 -3.13
C TRP A 42 -10.29 -1.61 -3.37
N SER A 43 -10.03 -2.86 -3.60
CA SER A 43 -11.04 -3.91 -3.84
C SER A 43 -10.81 -5.10 -2.91
N ALA A 44 -11.88 -5.83 -2.63
CA ALA A 44 -11.79 -7.06 -1.85
C ALA A 44 -11.17 -8.20 -2.68
N VAL A 45 -10.33 -9.00 -2.04
CA VAL A 45 -9.86 -10.27 -2.60
C VAL A 45 -10.75 -11.39 -2.07
N ALA A 46 -11.12 -12.29 -2.94
CA ALA A 46 -11.94 -13.48 -2.77
C ALA A 46 -12.57 -13.68 -1.37
N GLY A 47 -13.87 -13.52 -1.27
CA GLY A 47 -14.61 -13.79 -0.03
C GLY A 47 -14.44 -12.77 1.08
N ALA A 48 -13.89 -11.58 0.78
CA ALA A 48 -13.81 -10.47 1.72
C ALA A 48 -14.85 -9.38 1.41
N THR A 49 -15.18 -8.60 2.42
CA THR A 49 -15.84 -7.29 2.31
C THR A 49 -15.01 -6.21 2.94
N LEU A 50 -15.09 -5.00 2.41
CA LEU A 50 -14.31 -3.85 2.85
C LEU A 50 -15.23 -2.79 3.44
N SER A 51 -14.82 -2.19 4.55
CA SER A 51 -15.46 -1.01 5.10
C SER A 51 -14.43 -0.09 5.76
N ARG A 52 -14.58 1.21 5.58
CA ARG A 52 -13.81 2.20 6.34
C ARG A 52 -14.28 2.18 7.79
N THR A 53 -13.35 2.26 8.72
CA THR A 53 -13.64 2.34 10.17
C THR A 53 -12.86 3.48 10.82
N THR A 54 -13.47 4.13 11.82
CA THR A 54 -12.83 5.12 12.69
C THR A 54 -12.62 4.59 14.11
N GLY A 55 -13.05 3.34 14.37
CA GLY A 55 -12.87 2.69 15.66
C GLY A 55 -11.48 2.12 15.89
N GLU A 56 -10.74 1.87 14.80
CA GLU A 56 -9.39 1.30 14.81
C GLU A 56 -8.55 1.96 13.72
N PHE A 57 -7.40 2.54 14.05
CA PHE A 57 -6.47 3.17 13.11
C PHE A 57 -5.04 3.15 13.65
N ASN A 58 -4.07 3.14 12.77
CA ASN A 58 -2.65 3.21 13.10
C ASN A 58 -2.11 4.63 12.97
N THR A 59 -2.53 5.33 11.91
CA THR A 59 -2.22 6.75 11.67
C THR A 59 -3.51 7.49 11.33
N GLY A 60 -3.53 8.81 11.53
CA GLY A 60 -4.70 9.61 11.22
C GLY A 60 -5.90 9.31 12.10
N SER A 61 -7.07 9.05 11.50
CA SER A 61 -8.36 8.88 12.18
C SER A 61 -9.21 7.72 11.65
N ALA A 62 -8.73 6.99 10.67
CA ALA A 62 -9.45 5.88 10.06
C ALA A 62 -8.52 4.79 9.55
N SER A 63 -9.07 3.64 9.27
CA SER A 63 -8.41 2.53 8.58
C SER A 63 -9.41 1.73 7.76
N LEU A 64 -8.95 0.69 7.09
CA LEU A 64 -9.76 -0.26 6.37
C LEU A 64 -10.02 -1.51 7.22
N SER A 65 -11.28 -1.83 7.44
CA SER A 65 -11.72 -3.10 8.00
C SER A 65 -11.98 -4.10 6.87
N VAL A 66 -11.38 -5.28 6.97
CA VAL A 66 -11.47 -6.38 6.01
C VAL A 66 -12.11 -7.56 6.71
N THR A 67 -13.32 -7.95 6.29
CA THR A 67 -14.07 -9.05 6.88
C THR A 67 -14.11 -10.25 5.94
N ASN A 68 -13.77 -11.43 6.42
CA ASN A 68 -13.96 -12.68 5.70
C ASN A 68 -15.43 -13.09 5.77
N VAL A 69 -16.09 -13.18 4.63
CA VAL A 69 -17.50 -13.59 4.57
C VAL A 69 -17.71 -15.01 4.05
N SER A 70 -16.70 -15.61 3.44
CA SER A 70 -16.85 -16.92 2.76
C SER A 70 -16.52 -18.12 3.65
N GLY A 71 -15.78 -17.93 4.74
CA GLY A 71 -15.25 -19.05 5.54
C GLY A 71 -14.33 -19.98 4.75
N SER A 72 -13.89 -19.58 3.58
CA SER A 72 -12.97 -20.35 2.76
C SER A 72 -11.53 -20.13 3.26
N ALA A 73 -10.76 -21.21 3.31
CA ALA A 73 -9.31 -21.14 3.53
C ALA A 73 -8.54 -20.46 2.39
N ALA A 74 -9.24 -20.01 1.35
CA ALA A 74 -8.66 -19.19 0.31
C ALA A 74 -8.24 -17.83 0.87
N GLN A 75 -7.18 -17.29 0.33
CA GLN A 75 -6.65 -15.96 0.68
C GLN A 75 -7.77 -14.92 0.63
N PHE A 76 -8.01 -14.25 1.74
CA PHE A 76 -8.86 -13.08 1.76
C PHE A 76 -8.04 -11.85 2.14
N GLY A 77 -8.46 -10.69 1.70
CA GLY A 77 -7.74 -9.46 1.96
C GLY A 77 -8.16 -8.34 1.03
N ILE A 78 -7.25 -7.41 0.84
CA ILE A 78 -7.41 -6.28 -0.06
C ILE A 78 -6.41 -6.34 -1.21
N ILE A 79 -6.79 -5.78 -2.33
CA ILE A 79 -5.97 -5.56 -3.51
C ILE A 79 -6.09 -4.10 -3.94
N ASP A 80 -4.96 -3.47 -4.25
CA ASP A 80 -5.00 -2.22 -5.00
C ASP A 80 -5.63 -2.49 -6.37
N GLY A 81 -6.78 -1.90 -6.62
CA GLY A 81 -7.53 -2.04 -7.88
C GLY A 81 -6.91 -1.26 -9.04
N THR A 82 -5.89 -0.45 -8.76
CA THR A 82 -5.18 0.37 -9.73
C THR A 82 -3.80 -0.22 -9.98
N MET A 83 -3.45 -0.50 -11.22
CA MET A 83 -2.07 -0.87 -11.53
C MET A 83 -1.14 0.32 -11.35
N ILE A 84 -0.21 0.19 -10.41
CA ILE A 84 0.78 1.22 -10.08
C ILE A 84 1.91 1.15 -11.09
N PRO A 85 2.23 2.23 -11.82
CA PRO A 85 3.36 2.25 -12.74
C PRO A 85 4.69 2.16 -11.97
N LEU A 86 5.56 1.26 -12.39
CA LEU A 86 6.92 1.16 -11.90
C LEU A 86 7.83 2.11 -12.67
N VAL A 87 8.72 2.79 -11.96
CA VAL A 87 9.70 3.69 -12.59
C VAL A 87 10.57 2.92 -13.57
N ALA A 88 10.89 3.56 -14.70
CA ALA A 88 11.75 2.97 -15.73
C ALA A 88 13.12 2.55 -15.16
N GLY A 89 13.71 1.53 -15.78
CA GLY A 89 14.95 0.91 -15.32
C GLY A 89 14.72 -0.16 -14.25
N GLU A 90 15.80 -0.84 -13.88
CA GLU A 90 15.79 -1.83 -12.81
C GLU A 90 15.78 -1.15 -11.44
N GLY A 91 15.40 -1.88 -10.41
CA GLY A 91 15.46 -1.38 -9.04
C GLY A 91 14.71 -2.25 -8.05
N THR A 92 15.02 -2.00 -6.80
CA THR A 92 14.37 -2.63 -5.65
C THR A 92 13.31 -1.68 -5.11
N TYR A 93 12.17 -2.25 -4.78
CA TYR A 93 11.05 -1.58 -4.13
C TYR A 93 10.82 -2.21 -2.77
N TYR A 94 10.37 -1.41 -1.82
CA TYR A 94 9.92 -1.87 -0.52
C TYR A 94 8.43 -1.60 -0.38
N ILE A 95 7.67 -2.63 -0.03
CA ILE A 95 6.25 -2.54 0.30
C ILE A 95 6.07 -2.74 1.80
N SER A 96 5.22 -1.98 2.43
CA SER A 96 4.78 -2.21 3.80
C SER A 96 3.32 -1.85 4.01
N ALA A 97 2.71 -2.44 5.02
CA ALA A 97 1.37 -2.11 5.50
C ALA A 97 1.29 -2.38 7.01
N SER A 98 0.58 -1.56 7.72
CA SER A 98 0.21 -1.84 9.11
C SER A 98 -1.05 -2.70 9.14
N VAL A 99 -1.01 -3.77 9.92
CA VAL A 99 -2.11 -4.73 10.07
C VAL A 99 -2.40 -4.96 11.55
N LYS A 100 -3.66 -5.05 11.90
CA LYS A 100 -4.13 -5.40 13.25
C LYS A 100 -5.27 -6.41 13.16
N LEU A 101 -5.23 -7.46 13.97
CA LEU A 101 -6.32 -8.42 14.06
C LEU A 101 -7.40 -7.90 15.01
N ALA A 102 -8.66 -8.10 14.66
CA ALA A 102 -9.77 -7.87 15.59
C ALA A 102 -9.74 -8.90 16.72
N ASN A 103 -10.32 -8.52 17.86
CA ASN A 103 -10.45 -9.43 19.00
C ASN A 103 -11.26 -10.67 18.63
N GLY A 104 -10.81 -11.82 19.10
CA GLY A 104 -11.43 -13.12 18.84
C GLY A 104 -10.98 -13.80 17.56
N ASN A 105 -10.14 -13.17 16.74
CA ASN A 105 -9.58 -13.83 15.56
C ASN A 105 -8.47 -14.81 15.93
N ASN A 106 -8.41 -15.88 15.16
CA ASN A 106 -7.33 -16.87 15.27
C ASN A 106 -6.03 -16.31 14.69
N SER A 107 -4.91 -16.86 15.16
CA SER A 107 -3.62 -16.62 14.54
C SER A 107 -3.62 -17.09 13.09
N ALA A 108 -3.15 -16.25 12.20
CA ALA A 108 -3.07 -16.57 10.79
C ALA A 108 -1.80 -15.96 10.15
N ASN A 109 -1.44 -16.51 9.01
CA ASN A 109 -0.29 -16.06 8.25
C ASN A 109 -0.70 -14.91 7.34
N TYR A 110 -0.22 -13.73 7.65
CA TYR A 110 -0.43 -12.52 6.85
C TYR A 110 0.76 -12.24 5.96
N PHE A 111 0.51 -11.73 4.77
CA PHE A 111 1.55 -11.41 3.79
C PHE A 111 1.14 -10.27 2.88
N LEU A 112 2.15 -9.64 2.31
CA LEU A 112 2.03 -8.71 1.20
C LEU A 112 2.35 -9.48 -0.07
N ARG A 113 1.44 -9.46 -1.05
CA ARG A 113 1.67 -10.08 -2.35
C ARG A 113 1.88 -9.01 -3.41
N VAL A 114 2.95 -9.17 -4.15
CA VAL A 114 3.33 -8.32 -5.27
C VAL A 114 3.10 -9.07 -6.56
N LEU A 115 2.35 -8.48 -7.48
CA LEU A 115 2.07 -9.01 -8.82
C LEU A 115 2.59 -8.00 -9.83
N GLN A 116 3.58 -8.40 -10.63
CA GLN A 116 4.21 -7.54 -11.63
C GLN A 116 3.66 -7.84 -13.02
N TYR A 117 3.43 -6.80 -13.83
CA TYR A 117 2.82 -6.86 -15.15
C TYR A 117 3.63 -6.06 -16.18
N ALA A 118 3.66 -6.55 -17.44
CA ALA A 118 4.29 -5.85 -18.55
C ALA A 118 3.44 -4.65 -19.02
N GLU A 119 2.13 -4.83 -19.07
CA GLU A 119 1.17 -3.87 -19.62
C GLU A 119 0.05 -3.58 -18.62
N GLN A 120 -0.49 -2.38 -18.69
CA GLN A 120 -1.64 -1.97 -17.89
C GLN A 120 -2.87 -2.83 -18.30
N ASN A 121 -3.64 -3.26 -17.31
CA ASN A 121 -4.82 -4.12 -17.49
C ASN A 121 -4.53 -5.53 -18.05
N SER A 122 -3.28 -5.96 -18.08
CA SER A 122 -2.93 -7.34 -18.42
C SER A 122 -3.47 -8.31 -17.37
N SER A 123 -3.97 -9.47 -17.81
CA SER A 123 -4.32 -10.58 -16.93
C SER A 123 -3.13 -11.50 -16.63
N SER A 124 -2.03 -11.36 -17.38
CA SER A 124 -0.85 -12.21 -17.27
C SER A 124 0.25 -11.50 -16.47
N THR A 125 0.64 -12.08 -15.34
CA THR A 125 1.75 -11.58 -14.54
C THR A 125 3.10 -11.95 -15.12
N VAL A 126 4.06 -11.01 -15.11
CA VAL A 126 5.47 -11.28 -15.40
C VAL A 126 6.12 -11.99 -14.21
N ALA A 127 5.76 -11.56 -13.00
CA ALA A 127 6.25 -12.16 -11.76
C ALA A 127 5.25 -11.99 -10.63
N ALA A 128 5.33 -12.89 -9.65
CA ALA A 128 4.56 -12.80 -8.41
C ALA A 128 5.41 -13.25 -7.23
N ALA A 129 5.32 -12.54 -6.11
CA ALA A 129 6.02 -12.88 -4.89
C ALA A 129 5.16 -12.55 -3.66
N ASN A 130 5.27 -13.36 -2.61
CA ASN A 130 4.83 -13.01 -1.28
C ASN A 130 6.02 -12.44 -0.52
N VAL A 131 5.86 -11.27 0.07
CA VAL A 131 6.88 -10.60 0.86
C VAL A 131 6.29 -10.23 2.22
N GLY A 132 7.13 -10.03 3.22
CA GLY A 132 6.69 -9.61 4.56
C GLY A 132 5.75 -10.61 5.23
N THR A 133 5.91 -11.91 4.96
CA THR A 133 5.08 -12.97 5.54
C THR A 133 5.30 -13.09 7.04
N THR A 134 4.25 -13.04 7.82
CA THR A 134 4.31 -13.12 9.29
C THR A 134 3.07 -13.77 9.86
N ASN A 135 3.25 -14.70 10.80
CA ASN A 135 2.16 -15.19 11.64
C ASN A 135 1.77 -14.11 12.65
N LEU A 136 0.55 -13.62 12.56
CA LEU A 136 0.00 -12.70 13.54
C LEU A 136 -0.95 -13.43 14.48
N SER A 137 -0.83 -13.12 15.75
CA SER A 137 -1.80 -13.44 16.80
C SER A 137 -2.45 -12.14 17.26
N TYR A 138 -3.68 -12.25 17.78
CA TYR A 138 -4.30 -11.08 18.39
C TYR A 138 -3.50 -10.60 19.61
N THR A 139 -2.97 -9.40 19.53
CA THR A 139 -2.24 -8.74 20.62
C THR A 139 -2.84 -7.39 21.00
N GLY A 140 -3.88 -6.95 20.28
CA GLY A 140 -4.42 -5.60 20.42
C GLY A 140 -3.55 -4.51 19.79
N SER A 141 -2.41 -4.87 19.19
CA SER A 141 -1.44 -3.94 18.64
C SER A 141 -1.38 -4.00 17.12
N TRP A 142 -1.05 -2.89 16.49
CA TRP A 142 -0.70 -2.83 15.08
C TRP A 142 0.69 -3.42 14.84
N VAL A 143 0.82 -4.19 13.77
CA VAL A 143 2.09 -4.77 13.31
C VAL A 143 2.34 -4.29 11.90
N ARG A 144 3.52 -3.72 11.65
CA ARG A 144 3.92 -3.32 10.32
C ARG A 144 4.55 -4.50 9.59
N LEU A 145 3.85 -5.04 8.60
CA LEU A 145 4.40 -5.99 7.64
C LEU A 145 5.28 -5.25 6.64
N GLY A 146 6.30 -5.88 6.12
CA GLY A 146 7.12 -5.26 5.07
C GLY A 146 8.10 -6.23 4.44
N GLY A 147 8.43 -5.97 3.19
CA GLY A 147 9.42 -6.72 2.44
C GLY A 147 9.78 -6.04 1.13
N SER A 148 10.95 -6.37 0.63
CA SER A 148 11.44 -5.84 -0.64
C SER A 148 11.16 -6.82 -1.79
N PHE A 149 11.04 -6.27 -2.98
CA PHE A 149 11.06 -7.02 -4.23
C PHE A 149 11.86 -6.28 -5.29
N THR A 150 12.43 -7.02 -6.22
CA THR A 150 13.12 -6.43 -7.38
C THR A 150 12.16 -6.35 -8.55
N LYS A 151 12.18 -5.23 -9.25
CA LYS A 151 11.46 -5.07 -10.51
C LYS A 151 12.03 -6.06 -11.52
N ASN A 152 11.19 -6.95 -12.03
CA ASN A 152 11.58 -7.90 -13.07
C ASN A 152 11.73 -7.21 -14.43
N THR A 153 12.65 -7.72 -15.23
CA THR A 153 12.80 -7.30 -16.63
C THR A 153 11.47 -7.44 -17.36
N GLY A 154 11.07 -6.39 -18.05
CA GLY A 154 9.78 -6.34 -18.75
C GLY A 154 8.56 -5.96 -17.88
N ALA A 155 8.69 -5.88 -16.57
CA ALA A 155 7.61 -5.38 -15.72
C ALA A 155 7.54 -3.84 -15.76
N ASN A 156 6.36 -3.30 -16.02
CA ASN A 156 6.13 -1.86 -16.02
C ASN A 156 5.06 -1.42 -15.01
N PHE A 157 4.30 -2.38 -14.48
CA PHE A 157 3.24 -2.13 -13.50
C PHE A 157 3.29 -3.15 -12.38
N VAL A 158 2.73 -2.77 -11.24
CA VAL A 158 2.56 -3.64 -10.08
C VAL A 158 1.18 -3.50 -9.48
N ILE A 159 0.64 -4.61 -8.99
CA ILE A 159 -0.51 -4.66 -8.10
C ILE A 159 -0.06 -5.22 -6.76
N ILE A 160 -0.60 -4.68 -5.69
CA ILE A 160 -0.29 -5.05 -4.32
C ILE A 160 -1.52 -5.65 -3.66
N ARG A 161 -1.33 -6.73 -2.89
CA ARG A 161 -2.34 -7.29 -2.01
C ARG A 161 -1.83 -7.32 -0.57
N VAL A 162 -2.73 -7.08 0.37
CA VAL A 162 -2.56 -7.43 1.78
C VAL A 162 -3.54 -8.54 2.08
N ALA A 163 -3.05 -9.71 2.45
CA ALA A 163 -3.88 -10.89 2.54
C ALA A 163 -3.42 -11.84 3.65
N THR A 164 -4.30 -12.78 3.99
CA THR A 164 -4.00 -13.92 4.88
C THR A 164 -4.22 -15.25 4.17
N GLY A 165 -3.44 -16.26 4.52
CA GLY A 165 -3.48 -17.58 3.92
C GLY A 165 -4.55 -18.51 4.50
N SER A 166 -5.10 -18.19 5.66
CA SER A 166 -6.19 -18.96 6.27
C SER A 166 -7.08 -18.04 7.08
N ALA A 167 -8.39 -18.29 7.03
CA ALA A 167 -9.33 -17.50 7.79
C ALA A 167 -10.65 -18.28 7.98
N THR A 168 -11.35 -17.96 9.05
CA THR A 168 -12.69 -18.43 9.35
C THR A 168 -13.70 -17.35 8.97
N ALA A 169 -14.91 -17.72 8.59
CA ALA A 169 -15.97 -16.75 8.33
C ALA A 169 -16.21 -15.86 9.57
N GLY A 170 -16.34 -14.57 9.34
CA GLY A 170 -16.50 -13.56 10.39
C GLY A 170 -15.18 -13.02 10.94
N GLU A 171 -14.02 -13.57 10.56
CA GLU A 171 -12.74 -12.97 10.94
C GLU A 171 -12.55 -11.59 10.31
N ILE A 172 -12.01 -10.68 11.10
CA ILE A 172 -11.77 -9.28 10.70
C ILE A 172 -10.31 -8.93 10.97
N PHE A 173 -9.66 -8.31 10.01
CA PHE A 173 -8.43 -7.58 10.27
C PHE A 173 -8.52 -6.16 9.73
N TYR A 174 -7.69 -5.30 10.28
CA TYR A 174 -7.60 -3.90 9.88
C TYR A 174 -6.30 -3.68 9.12
N VAL A 175 -6.36 -2.79 8.12
CA VAL A 175 -5.21 -2.37 7.31
C VAL A 175 -5.12 -0.87 7.32
N ASP A 176 -3.90 -0.35 7.48
CA ASP A 176 -3.61 1.07 7.46
C ASP A 176 -2.17 1.32 7.03
N SER A 177 -1.85 2.56 6.70
CA SER A 177 -0.49 3.03 6.45
C SER A 177 0.25 2.20 5.38
N VAL A 178 -0.41 1.96 4.26
CA VAL A 178 0.17 1.19 3.14
C VAL A 178 1.18 2.06 2.40
N MET A 179 2.38 1.54 2.16
CA MET A 179 3.45 2.27 1.48
C MET A 179 4.17 1.39 0.48
N LEU A 180 4.32 1.87 -0.73
CA LEU A 180 5.23 1.33 -1.75
C LEU A 180 6.24 2.41 -2.12
N GLU A 181 7.51 2.13 -1.93
CA GLU A 181 8.61 3.06 -2.19
C GLU A 181 9.70 2.39 -3.02
N LYS A 182 10.34 3.12 -3.93
CA LYS A 182 11.57 2.65 -4.58
C LYS A 182 12.73 2.77 -3.60
N SER A 183 12.94 1.71 -2.83
CA SER A 183 13.94 1.60 -1.77
C SER A 183 14.30 0.14 -1.55
N SER A 184 15.47 -0.14 -1.04
CA SER A 184 15.89 -1.48 -0.62
C SER A 184 15.59 -1.76 0.87
N THR A 185 15.19 -0.74 1.62
CA THR A 185 14.98 -0.82 3.08
C THR A 185 13.65 -0.23 3.50
N LEU A 186 13.14 -0.68 4.63
CA LEU A 186 11.94 -0.12 5.24
C LEU A 186 12.23 1.29 5.77
N GLY A 187 11.57 2.28 5.19
CA GLY A 187 11.56 3.65 5.70
C GLY A 187 10.41 3.92 6.68
N THR A 188 10.44 5.08 7.34
CA THR A 188 9.28 5.59 8.08
C THR A 188 8.11 5.80 7.14
N TYR A 189 6.90 5.49 7.61
CA TYR A 189 5.68 5.75 6.87
C TYR A 189 5.48 7.25 6.66
N PHE A 190 4.99 7.60 5.50
CA PHE A 190 4.49 8.93 5.16
C PHE A 190 3.37 8.83 4.13
N ASP A 191 2.49 9.79 4.17
CA ASP A 191 1.53 10.12 3.12
C ASP A 191 1.38 11.64 3.05
N GLY A 192 0.48 12.15 2.20
CA GLY A 192 0.31 13.59 2.07
C GLY A 192 -0.35 14.27 3.27
N GLY A 193 -0.98 13.50 4.15
CA GLY A 193 -1.57 13.98 5.40
C GLY A 193 -0.68 13.75 6.62
N SER A 194 0.38 12.92 6.48
CA SER A 194 1.25 12.52 7.58
C SER A 194 2.70 12.46 7.12
N ASN A 195 3.54 13.35 7.62
CA ASN A 195 4.98 13.43 7.33
C ASN A 195 5.36 13.65 5.85
N GLY A 196 4.43 14.15 5.03
CA GLY A 196 4.65 14.33 3.60
C GLY A 196 3.71 15.35 2.98
N PHE A 197 3.56 15.29 1.67
CA PHE A 197 2.67 16.12 0.86
C PHE A 197 2.04 15.29 -0.27
N TRP A 198 0.85 15.67 -0.71
CA TRP A 198 0.19 15.07 -1.87
C TRP A 198 0.74 15.65 -3.17
N SER A 199 1.00 14.80 -4.13
CA SER A 199 1.44 15.23 -5.47
C SER A 199 0.31 15.85 -6.31
N GLY A 200 -0.92 15.67 -5.86
CA GLY A 200 -2.14 16.14 -6.51
C GLY A 200 -3.29 16.19 -5.51
N SER A 201 -4.43 15.62 -5.85
CA SER A 201 -5.58 15.56 -4.94
C SER A 201 -5.28 14.67 -3.73
N ALA A 202 -5.66 15.15 -2.54
CA ALA A 202 -5.49 14.40 -1.30
C ALA A 202 -6.17 13.02 -1.38
N ASN A 203 -5.49 11.99 -0.91
CA ASN A 203 -5.90 10.58 -0.92
C ASN A 203 -6.17 9.97 -2.32
N ALA A 204 -5.99 10.72 -3.39
CA ALA A 204 -6.20 10.27 -4.78
C ALA A 204 -4.97 10.47 -5.67
N SER A 205 -3.83 10.77 -5.08
CA SER A 205 -2.54 10.93 -5.76
C SER A 205 -1.42 10.28 -4.94
N PHE A 206 -0.25 10.13 -5.57
CA PHE A 206 0.95 9.73 -4.85
C PHE A 206 1.29 10.78 -3.79
N SER A 207 2.04 10.36 -2.78
CA SER A 207 2.59 11.29 -1.80
C SER A 207 4.10 11.33 -1.86
N GLY A 208 4.66 12.49 -1.51
CA GLY A 208 6.09 12.71 -1.41
C GLY A 208 6.50 13.09 0.01
N ALA A 209 7.76 12.80 0.36
CA ALA A 209 8.38 13.30 1.58
C ALA A 209 9.81 13.73 1.29
N THR A 210 10.36 14.61 2.12
CA THR A 210 11.77 14.97 2.04
C THR A 210 12.65 13.73 2.23
N PRO A 211 13.82 13.68 1.59
CA PRO A 211 14.82 12.65 1.88
C PRO A 211 15.18 12.62 3.36
N TYR A 212 15.74 11.51 3.82
CA TYR A 212 16.27 11.38 5.18
C TYR A 212 17.42 12.34 5.43
#